data_8f95496140fca2661a1a54787003f363
#
_entry.id   8f95496140fca2661a1a54787003f363
#
_cell.length_a   1.000
_cell.length_b   1.000
_cell.length_c   1.000
_cell.angle_alpha   90.00
_cell.angle_beta   90.00
_cell.angle_gamma   90.00
#
_symmetry.space_group_name_H-M   'P 1'
#
loop_
_entity.id
_entity.type
_entity.pdbx_description
1 polymer ?
#
loop_
_entity_poly.entity_id
_entity_poly.type
_entity_poly.pdbx_seq_one_letter_code
_entity_poly.pdbx_strand_id
1 'polypeptide(L)'
;FVLLWSTGFIVARYGTRDAGPMTFLFLRMIIAAAVLWVIAITTNAPSISRVQVKWALLTGLGMHAIYLGGVFIAADLGLPSGLSALIAGLHPVVTSVGALLLLSETLKPRQWIGVGCGLGGVVAVVIDRLNAGVSGITAGAVVAMVVSVVGMSAGTLLQRSRGGAMPLLRGTAVQYAISAVVLGVGSVSVEHFEVQWTARFWWSLLWAVVVLSIAAVLIMLWLLQRQAAVKVSSLFFLTPALSTIEGAALFGERLGVLAVVGLAVALVGVALTTRTN
;
A
#
# COMPACT_ATOMS: atom_id res chain seq x y z
N PHE A 1 -14.52 -2.73 3.88
CA PHE A 1 -13.26 -2.02 3.65
C PHE A 1 -12.15 -3.00 3.30
N VAL A 2 -11.79 -3.94 4.18
CA VAL A 2 -10.61 -4.83 3.99
C VAL A 2 -10.72 -5.67 2.74
N LEU A 3 -11.91 -6.21 2.43
CA LEU A 3 -12.17 -6.95 1.19
C LEU A 3 -11.90 -6.12 -0.08
N LEU A 4 -12.20 -4.82 -0.05
CA LEU A 4 -11.87 -3.94 -1.18
C LEU A 4 -10.36 -3.64 -1.21
N TRP A 5 -9.77 -3.40 -0.05
CA TRP A 5 -8.36 -3.04 0.06
C TRP A 5 -7.43 -4.17 -0.38
N SER A 6 -7.74 -5.43 -0.01
CA SER A 6 -6.94 -6.61 -0.36
C SER A 6 -6.85 -6.83 -1.87
N THR A 7 -7.90 -6.47 -2.63
CA THR A 7 -7.90 -6.56 -4.10
C THR A 7 -6.83 -5.66 -4.75
N GLY A 8 -6.22 -4.73 -4.02
CA GLY A 8 -5.16 -3.86 -4.53
C GLY A 8 -3.96 -4.62 -5.09
N PHE A 9 -3.57 -5.73 -4.46
CA PHE A 9 -2.47 -6.59 -4.92
C PHE A 9 -2.88 -7.41 -6.16
N ILE A 10 -4.16 -7.76 -6.26
CA ILE A 10 -4.73 -8.43 -7.43
C ILE A 10 -4.74 -7.48 -8.64
N VAL A 11 -5.20 -6.25 -8.42
CA VAL A 11 -5.23 -5.20 -9.45
C VAL A 11 -3.82 -4.85 -9.93
N ALA A 12 -2.83 -4.80 -9.04
CA ALA A 12 -1.44 -4.60 -9.43
C ALA A 12 -1.00 -5.66 -10.44
N ARG A 13 -1.29 -6.94 -10.15
CA ARG A 13 -0.91 -8.06 -11.03
C ARG A 13 -1.69 -8.14 -12.35
N TYR A 14 -2.94 -7.66 -12.38
CA TYR A 14 -3.68 -7.58 -13.64
C TYR A 14 -3.29 -6.37 -14.47
N GLY A 15 -3.13 -5.21 -13.82
CA GLY A 15 -2.82 -3.94 -14.48
C GLY A 15 -1.46 -3.94 -15.17
N THR A 16 -0.45 -4.58 -14.56
CA THR A 16 0.91 -4.65 -15.11
C THR A 16 1.05 -5.61 -16.30
N ARG A 17 0.01 -6.39 -16.63
CA ARG A 17 0.00 -7.23 -17.84
C ARG A 17 -0.20 -6.45 -19.13
N ASP A 18 -0.81 -5.28 -19.06
CA ASP A 18 -1.22 -4.50 -20.24
C ASP A 18 -0.53 -3.13 -20.30
N ALA A 19 0.13 -2.70 -19.21
CA ALA A 19 0.89 -1.45 -19.15
C ALA A 19 2.00 -1.58 -18.12
N GLY A 20 3.07 -0.82 -18.26
CA GLY A 20 4.10 -0.74 -17.23
C GLY A 20 3.54 -0.23 -15.89
N PRO A 21 4.18 -0.60 -14.76
CA PRO A 21 3.77 -0.20 -13.41
C PRO A 21 3.54 1.30 -13.24
N MET A 22 4.47 2.12 -13.74
CA MET A 22 4.40 3.58 -13.59
C MET A 22 3.30 4.17 -14.48
N THR A 23 3.11 3.61 -15.68
CA THR A 23 2.06 4.04 -16.63
C THR A 23 0.67 3.76 -16.07
N PHE A 24 0.44 2.56 -15.55
CA PHE A 24 -0.83 2.20 -14.92
C PHE A 24 -1.13 3.11 -13.71
N LEU A 25 -0.14 3.30 -12.84
CA LEU A 25 -0.29 4.13 -11.65
C LEU A 25 -0.43 5.62 -11.98
N PHE A 26 0.26 6.12 -13.01
CA PHE A 26 0.05 7.48 -13.50
C PHE A 26 -1.41 7.73 -13.88
N LEU A 27 -1.97 6.88 -14.73
CA LEU A 27 -3.37 6.98 -15.16
C LEU A 27 -4.34 6.87 -13.97
N ARG A 28 -4.10 5.93 -13.06
CA ARG A 28 -4.87 5.80 -11.83
C ARG A 28 -4.82 7.06 -10.98
N MET A 29 -3.64 7.62 -10.72
CA MET A 29 -3.46 8.77 -9.83
C MET A 29 -4.03 10.05 -10.43
N ILE A 30 -3.82 10.30 -11.73
CA ILE A 30 -4.34 11.52 -12.37
C ILE A 30 -5.88 11.54 -12.40
N ILE A 31 -6.50 10.39 -12.73
CA ILE A 31 -7.96 10.27 -12.73
C ILE A 31 -8.52 10.39 -11.31
N ALA A 32 -7.93 9.69 -10.32
CA ALA A 32 -8.38 9.77 -8.95
C ALA A 32 -8.20 11.17 -8.35
N ALA A 33 -7.11 11.87 -8.66
CA ALA A 33 -6.88 13.26 -8.26
C ALA A 33 -7.97 14.18 -8.83
N ALA A 34 -8.26 14.05 -10.11
CA ALA A 34 -9.30 14.86 -10.78
C ALA A 34 -10.69 14.63 -10.17
N VAL A 35 -11.06 13.35 -9.95
CA VAL A 35 -12.37 13.01 -9.34
C VAL A 35 -12.46 13.53 -7.91
N LEU A 36 -11.45 13.34 -7.07
CA LEU A 36 -11.45 13.85 -5.70
C LEU A 36 -11.48 15.38 -5.66
N TRP A 37 -10.82 16.04 -6.62
CA TRP A 37 -10.86 17.50 -6.73
C TRP A 37 -12.24 18.01 -7.10
N VAL A 38 -12.91 17.36 -8.06
CA VAL A 38 -14.31 17.67 -8.41
C VAL A 38 -15.23 17.45 -7.21
N ILE A 39 -15.12 16.32 -6.51
CA ILE A 39 -15.90 16.06 -5.29
C ILE A 39 -15.63 17.15 -4.24
N ALA A 40 -14.36 17.54 -4.03
CA ALA A 40 -14.01 18.57 -3.05
C ALA A 40 -14.60 19.95 -3.39
N ILE A 41 -14.74 20.30 -4.68
CA ILE A 41 -15.39 21.53 -5.12
C ILE A 41 -16.90 21.45 -4.92
N THR A 42 -17.54 20.39 -5.40
CA THR A 42 -19.00 20.22 -5.35
C THR A 42 -19.54 20.08 -3.93
N THR A 43 -18.75 19.53 -3.01
CA THR A 43 -19.10 19.39 -1.58
C THR A 43 -18.64 20.58 -0.72
N ASN A 44 -18.09 21.64 -1.32
CA ASN A 44 -17.49 22.76 -0.59
C ASN A 44 -16.51 22.34 0.51
N ALA A 45 -15.67 21.31 0.23
CA ALA A 45 -14.69 20.82 1.18
C ALA A 45 -13.73 21.95 1.64
N PRO A 46 -13.26 21.93 2.90
CA PRO A 46 -12.36 22.96 3.41
C PRO A 46 -11.13 23.17 2.53
N SER A 47 -10.69 24.42 2.40
CA SER A 47 -9.50 24.78 1.62
C SER A 47 -8.22 24.24 2.28
N ILE A 48 -7.21 23.95 1.48
CA ILE A 48 -5.90 23.50 1.95
C ILE A 48 -4.93 24.70 1.97
N SER A 49 -4.22 24.89 3.07
CA SER A 49 -3.22 25.95 3.21
C SER A 49 -1.90 25.59 2.48
N ARG A 50 -1.08 26.60 2.17
CA ARG A 50 0.23 26.39 1.51
C ARG A 50 1.15 25.44 2.31
N VAL A 51 1.11 25.51 3.63
CA VAL A 51 1.90 24.63 4.51
C VAL A 51 1.39 23.20 4.41
N GLN A 52 0.07 23.00 4.43
CA GLN A 52 -0.54 21.68 4.27
C GLN A 52 -0.28 21.09 2.87
N VAL A 53 -0.26 21.92 1.81
CA VAL A 53 0.14 21.48 0.46
C VAL A 53 1.54 20.89 0.46
N LYS A 54 2.54 21.59 1.07
CA LYS A 54 3.90 21.08 1.18
C LYS A 54 3.94 19.68 1.81
N TRP A 55 3.23 19.50 2.92
CA TRP A 55 3.21 18.21 3.62
C TRP A 55 2.40 17.16 2.86
N ALA A 56 1.31 17.55 2.16
CA ALA A 56 0.59 16.66 1.27
C ALA A 56 1.47 16.14 0.12
N LEU A 57 2.28 17.00 -0.49
CA LEU A 57 3.22 16.61 -1.54
C LEU A 57 4.22 15.54 -1.04
N LEU A 58 4.88 15.79 0.09
CA LEU A 58 5.85 14.84 0.67
C LEU A 58 5.20 13.53 1.11
N THR A 59 4.03 13.61 1.72
CA THR A 59 3.25 12.42 2.11
C THR A 59 2.83 11.62 0.89
N GLY A 60 2.34 12.30 -0.16
CA GLY A 60 1.95 11.67 -1.42
C GLY A 60 3.10 10.93 -2.08
N LEU A 61 4.30 11.51 -2.11
CA LEU A 61 5.49 10.81 -2.61
C LEU A 61 5.75 9.50 -1.87
N GLY A 62 5.69 9.51 -0.53
CA GLY A 62 5.89 8.29 0.27
C GLY A 62 4.77 7.28 0.10
N MET A 63 3.52 7.70 0.34
CA MET A 63 2.37 6.79 0.45
C MET A 63 1.82 6.31 -0.90
N HIS A 64 2.02 7.07 -1.97
CA HIS A 64 1.42 6.73 -3.26
C HIS A 64 2.47 6.49 -4.34
N ALA A 65 3.44 7.39 -4.55
CA ALA A 65 4.44 7.16 -5.58
C ALA A 65 5.40 6.01 -5.22
N ILE A 66 6.06 6.08 -4.06
CA ILE A 66 7.04 5.06 -3.65
C ILE A 66 6.35 3.77 -3.22
N TYR A 67 5.31 3.85 -2.39
CA TYR A 67 4.60 2.66 -1.91
C TYR A 67 3.95 1.90 -3.06
N LEU A 68 3.03 2.53 -3.79
CA LEU A 68 2.33 1.85 -4.87
C LEU A 68 3.28 1.51 -6.02
N GLY A 69 4.24 2.39 -6.34
CA GLY A 69 5.27 2.11 -7.34
C GLY A 69 6.01 0.82 -7.02
N GLY A 70 6.50 0.66 -5.79
CA GLY A 70 7.18 -0.56 -5.36
C GLY A 70 6.28 -1.81 -5.40
N VAL A 71 5.01 -1.70 -4.97
CA VAL A 71 4.03 -2.81 -5.05
C VAL A 71 3.80 -3.24 -6.51
N PHE A 72 3.60 -2.28 -7.42
CA PHE A 72 3.31 -2.57 -8.82
C PHE A 72 4.56 -3.09 -9.56
N ILE A 73 5.74 -2.54 -9.29
CA ILE A 73 7.02 -3.08 -9.82
C ILE A 73 7.23 -4.52 -9.34
N ALA A 74 6.99 -4.81 -8.06
CA ALA A 74 7.10 -6.17 -7.55
C ALA A 74 6.10 -7.13 -8.22
N ALA A 75 4.87 -6.68 -8.48
CA ALA A 75 3.85 -7.45 -9.19
C ALA A 75 4.24 -7.72 -10.65
N ASP A 76 4.81 -6.72 -11.33
CA ASP A 76 5.33 -6.82 -12.69
C ASP A 76 6.49 -7.82 -12.79
N LEU A 77 7.37 -7.80 -11.78
CA LEU A 77 8.45 -8.79 -11.63
C LEU A 77 7.94 -10.20 -11.24
N GLY A 78 6.63 -10.37 -11.12
CA GLY A 78 5.98 -11.65 -10.89
C GLY A 78 5.83 -12.05 -9.42
N LEU A 79 6.04 -11.14 -8.46
CA LEU A 79 5.88 -11.47 -7.04
C LEU A 79 4.44 -11.88 -6.74
N PRO A 80 4.20 -13.02 -6.05
CA PRO A 80 2.85 -13.46 -5.69
C PRO A 80 2.09 -12.43 -4.84
N SER A 81 0.79 -12.27 -5.11
CA SER A 81 -0.06 -11.27 -4.46
C SER A 81 -0.11 -11.43 -2.94
N GLY A 82 -0.21 -12.68 -2.46
CA GLY A 82 -0.20 -12.98 -1.03
C GLY A 82 1.11 -12.62 -0.34
N LEU A 83 2.26 -12.84 -1.01
CA LEU A 83 3.58 -12.45 -0.47
C LEU A 83 3.74 -10.94 -0.49
N SER A 84 3.32 -10.25 -1.55
CA SER A 84 3.31 -8.79 -1.62
C SER A 84 2.49 -8.18 -0.47
N ALA A 85 1.27 -8.71 -0.23
CA ALA A 85 0.41 -8.27 0.86
C ALA A 85 1.03 -8.54 2.24
N LEU A 86 1.71 -9.67 2.42
CA LEU A 86 2.39 -10.01 3.66
C LEU A 86 3.55 -9.05 3.97
N ILE A 87 4.40 -8.76 2.98
CA ILE A 87 5.51 -7.80 3.14
C ILE A 87 4.94 -6.40 3.41
N ALA A 88 3.92 -5.98 2.66
CA ALA A 88 3.23 -4.71 2.90
C ALA A 88 2.61 -4.64 4.30
N GLY A 89 2.15 -5.77 4.84
CA GLY A 89 1.64 -5.91 6.21
C GLY A 89 2.67 -5.58 7.31
N LEU A 90 3.96 -5.53 6.98
CA LEU A 90 5.00 -5.07 7.91
C LEU A 90 5.04 -3.54 8.09
N HIS A 91 4.28 -2.78 7.31
CA HIS A 91 4.22 -1.32 7.42
C HIS A 91 4.09 -0.81 8.87
N PRO A 92 3.19 -1.34 9.75
CA PRO A 92 3.09 -0.87 11.12
C PRO A 92 4.37 -1.14 11.94
N VAL A 93 5.06 -2.25 11.65
CA VAL A 93 6.35 -2.61 12.29
C VAL A 93 7.41 -1.58 11.90
N VAL A 94 7.58 -1.31 10.61
CA VAL A 94 8.56 -0.33 10.09
C VAL A 94 8.21 1.08 10.57
N THR A 95 6.92 1.43 10.61
CA THR A 95 6.45 2.72 11.14
C THR A 95 6.78 2.89 12.62
N SER A 96 6.63 1.83 13.43
CA SER A 96 6.96 1.88 14.87
C SER A 96 8.46 2.07 15.11
N VAL A 97 9.30 1.37 14.34
CA VAL A 97 10.76 1.55 14.39
C VAL A 97 11.13 2.96 13.89
N GLY A 98 10.50 3.42 12.82
CA GLY A 98 10.70 4.80 12.32
C GLY A 98 10.27 5.86 13.33
N ALA A 99 9.19 5.66 14.09
CA ALA A 99 8.77 6.57 15.16
C ALA A 99 9.78 6.61 16.32
N LEU A 100 10.37 5.47 16.70
CA LEU A 100 11.47 5.42 17.67
C LEU A 100 12.65 6.26 17.21
N LEU A 101 13.08 6.12 15.95
CA LEU A 101 14.28 6.77 15.43
C LEU A 101 14.10 8.27 15.13
N LEU A 102 12.92 8.65 14.62
CA LEU A 102 12.67 9.99 14.10
C LEU A 102 11.85 10.88 15.05
N LEU A 103 11.01 10.28 15.89
CA LEU A 103 10.12 10.99 16.80
C LEU A 103 10.50 10.77 18.28
N SER A 104 11.59 10.05 18.56
CA SER A 104 12.05 9.72 19.92
C SER A 104 10.97 8.99 20.76
N GLU A 105 10.05 8.28 20.11
CA GLU A 105 9.07 7.44 20.78
C GLU A 105 9.75 6.15 21.27
N THR A 106 9.44 5.72 22.49
CA THR A 106 10.00 4.46 23.02
C THR A 106 9.14 3.27 22.66
N LEU A 107 9.78 2.17 22.24
CA LEU A 107 9.10 0.89 22.02
C LEU A 107 9.12 0.07 23.31
N LYS A 108 7.95 -0.42 23.71
CA LYS A 108 7.83 -1.37 24.83
C LYS A 108 8.44 -2.73 24.45
N PRO A 109 8.93 -3.54 25.42
CA PRO A 109 9.49 -4.89 25.14
C PRO A 109 8.59 -5.76 24.27
N ARG A 110 7.28 -5.71 24.50
CA ARG A 110 6.28 -6.42 23.69
C ARG A 110 6.32 -6.02 22.20
N GLN A 111 6.56 -4.75 21.92
CA GLN A 111 6.64 -4.24 20.54
C GLN A 111 7.92 -4.75 19.84
N TRP A 112 9.02 -4.88 20.56
CA TRP A 112 10.25 -5.49 20.05
C TRP A 112 10.05 -6.97 19.70
N ILE A 113 9.33 -7.73 20.54
CA ILE A 113 8.94 -9.11 20.21
C ILE A 113 8.08 -9.11 18.94
N GLY A 114 7.15 -8.15 18.83
CA GLY A 114 6.32 -7.98 17.64
C GLY A 114 7.13 -7.70 16.36
N VAL A 115 8.16 -6.84 16.44
CA VAL A 115 9.10 -6.58 15.34
C VAL A 115 9.81 -7.87 14.91
N GLY A 116 10.36 -8.63 15.87
CA GLY A 116 11.04 -9.89 15.60
C GLY A 116 10.13 -10.93 14.95
N CYS A 117 8.92 -11.12 15.49
CA CYS A 117 7.92 -12.03 14.93
C CYS A 117 7.47 -11.59 13.51
N GLY A 118 7.23 -10.29 13.30
CA GLY A 118 6.83 -9.78 12.00
C GLY A 118 7.87 -10.06 10.91
N LEU A 119 9.10 -9.69 11.16
CA LEU A 119 10.22 -9.93 10.24
C LEU A 119 10.49 -11.44 10.05
N GLY A 120 10.55 -12.20 11.14
CA GLY A 120 10.78 -13.64 11.08
C GLY A 120 9.70 -14.39 10.31
N GLY A 121 8.44 -14.00 10.49
CA GLY A 121 7.31 -14.56 9.72
C GLY A 121 7.43 -14.32 8.23
N VAL A 122 7.80 -13.11 7.81
CA VAL A 122 8.01 -12.80 6.38
C VAL A 122 9.20 -13.59 5.82
N VAL A 123 10.32 -13.66 6.54
CA VAL A 123 11.48 -14.43 6.11
C VAL A 123 11.13 -15.91 5.94
N ALA A 124 10.36 -16.49 6.87
CA ALA A 124 9.89 -17.87 6.76
C ALA A 124 9.06 -18.12 5.50
N VAL A 125 8.13 -17.21 5.17
CA VAL A 125 7.32 -17.30 3.94
C VAL A 125 8.17 -17.17 2.69
N VAL A 126 9.13 -16.24 2.66
CA VAL A 126 10.06 -16.08 1.52
C VAL A 126 10.88 -17.35 1.29
N ILE A 127 11.45 -17.93 2.37
CA ILE A 127 12.23 -19.17 2.29
C ILE A 127 11.36 -20.33 1.77
N ASP A 128 10.14 -20.50 2.30
CA ASP A 128 9.20 -21.54 1.86
C ASP A 128 8.94 -21.45 0.35
N ARG A 129 8.71 -20.25 -0.13
CA ARG A 129 8.42 -20.00 -1.55
C ARG A 129 9.63 -20.23 -2.46
N LEU A 130 10.82 -19.82 -2.01
CA LEU A 130 12.08 -20.08 -2.72
C LEU A 130 12.35 -21.58 -2.82
N ASN A 131 12.19 -22.33 -1.71
CA ASN A 131 12.36 -23.78 -1.68
C ASN A 131 11.33 -24.52 -2.53
N ALA A 132 10.12 -23.99 -2.64
CA ALA A 132 9.08 -24.52 -3.53
C ALA A 132 9.32 -24.20 -5.02
N GLY A 133 10.37 -23.49 -5.38
CA GLY A 133 10.68 -23.12 -6.76
C GLY A 133 9.68 -22.12 -7.36
N VAL A 134 8.99 -21.34 -6.53
CA VAL A 134 8.02 -20.35 -7.01
C VAL A 134 8.74 -19.26 -7.80
N SER A 135 8.37 -19.10 -9.06
CA SER A 135 8.89 -18.03 -9.93
C SER A 135 8.46 -16.64 -9.45
N GLY A 136 9.22 -15.62 -9.84
CA GLY A 136 8.91 -14.22 -9.53
C GLY A 136 9.44 -13.72 -8.18
N ILE A 137 10.03 -14.56 -7.33
CA ILE A 137 10.70 -14.14 -6.10
C ILE A 137 12.15 -13.78 -6.44
N THR A 138 12.32 -12.66 -7.10
CA THR A 138 13.64 -12.11 -7.43
C THR A 138 14.09 -11.13 -6.35
N ALA A 139 15.40 -10.90 -6.24
CA ALA A 139 15.93 -9.87 -5.36
C ALA A 139 15.34 -8.48 -5.68
N GLY A 140 15.15 -8.18 -6.97
CA GLY A 140 14.53 -6.93 -7.42
C GLY A 140 13.10 -6.77 -6.92
N ALA A 141 12.26 -7.82 -7.00
CA ALA A 141 10.89 -7.81 -6.50
C ALA A 141 10.81 -7.61 -4.98
N VAL A 142 11.69 -8.30 -4.22
CA VAL A 142 11.75 -8.13 -2.76
C VAL A 142 12.23 -6.73 -2.38
N VAL A 143 13.27 -6.21 -3.04
CA VAL A 143 13.77 -4.84 -2.82
C VAL A 143 12.67 -3.82 -3.14
N ALA A 144 11.94 -3.97 -4.24
CA ALA A 144 10.82 -3.09 -4.58
C ALA A 144 9.76 -3.07 -3.47
N MET A 145 9.43 -4.23 -2.88
CA MET A 145 8.51 -4.31 -1.74
C MET A 145 9.07 -3.68 -0.46
N VAL A 146 10.35 -3.86 -0.16
CA VAL A 146 10.98 -3.22 1.00
C VAL A 146 10.96 -1.70 0.85
N VAL A 147 11.35 -1.17 -0.31
CA VAL A 147 11.28 0.26 -0.63
C VAL A 147 9.85 0.77 -0.51
N SER A 148 8.89 0.00 -0.99
CA SER A 148 7.45 0.28 -0.87
C SER A 148 7.04 0.47 0.60
N VAL A 149 7.36 -0.50 1.48
CA VAL A 149 7.01 -0.45 2.90
C VAL A 149 7.68 0.73 3.61
N VAL A 150 8.95 1.01 3.29
CA VAL A 150 9.67 2.19 3.83
C VAL A 150 9.00 3.49 3.36
N GLY A 151 8.65 3.59 2.08
CA GLY A 151 7.92 4.74 1.52
C GLY A 151 6.59 4.99 2.23
N MET A 152 5.79 3.95 2.40
CA MET A 152 4.51 4.01 3.13
C MET A 152 4.72 4.46 4.58
N SER A 153 5.72 3.89 5.26
CA SER A 153 6.02 4.21 6.66
C SER A 153 6.51 5.66 6.82
N ALA A 154 7.40 6.10 5.95
CA ALA A 154 7.88 7.49 5.95
C ALA A 154 6.73 8.48 5.67
N GLY A 155 5.89 8.20 4.67
CA GLY A 155 4.71 9.00 4.37
C GLY A 155 3.72 9.05 5.54
N THR A 156 3.48 7.92 6.20
CA THR A 156 2.61 7.84 7.40
C THR A 156 3.17 8.65 8.57
N LEU A 157 4.47 8.57 8.83
CA LEU A 157 5.13 9.36 9.88
C LEU A 157 5.07 10.86 9.58
N LEU A 158 5.29 11.26 8.32
CA LEU A 158 5.13 12.65 7.89
C LEU A 158 3.68 13.13 8.04
N GLN A 159 2.72 12.34 7.62
CA GLN A 159 1.28 12.64 7.79
C GLN A 159 0.94 12.83 9.27
N ARG A 160 1.42 11.95 10.14
CA ARG A 160 1.19 12.01 11.59
C ARG A 160 1.85 13.21 12.24
N SER A 161 3.11 13.49 11.92
CA SER A 161 3.92 14.52 12.61
C SER A 161 3.70 15.93 12.07
N ARG A 162 3.38 16.09 10.80
CA ARG A 162 3.31 17.37 10.08
C ARG A 162 2.02 17.59 9.32
N GLY A 163 1.24 16.55 9.07
CA GLY A 163 -0.01 16.61 8.28
C GLY A 163 -1.12 17.40 8.97
N GLY A 164 -1.10 17.54 10.29
CA GLY A 164 -2.09 18.28 11.06
C GLY A 164 -3.53 17.88 10.72
N ALA A 165 -4.46 18.81 10.85
CA ALA A 165 -5.84 18.68 10.41
C ALA A 165 -6.00 18.95 8.90
N MET A 166 -5.26 18.21 8.06
CA MET A 166 -5.34 18.35 6.61
C MET A 166 -6.73 17.96 6.09
N PRO A 167 -7.38 18.80 5.27
CA PRO A 167 -8.66 18.45 4.66
C PRO A 167 -8.53 17.20 3.83
N LEU A 168 -9.31 16.16 4.15
CA LEU A 168 -9.13 14.81 3.59
C LEU A 168 -9.23 14.79 2.06
N LEU A 169 -10.31 15.35 1.49
CA LEU A 169 -10.53 15.32 0.04
C LEU A 169 -9.45 16.10 -0.71
N ARG A 170 -9.23 17.38 -0.34
CA ARG A 170 -8.24 18.21 -1.02
C ARG A 170 -6.80 17.74 -0.73
N GLY A 171 -6.52 17.31 0.49
CA GLY A 171 -5.21 16.75 0.84
C GLY A 171 -4.89 15.50 0.04
N THR A 172 -5.81 14.54 -0.05
CA THR A 172 -5.64 13.32 -0.84
C THR A 172 -5.54 13.63 -2.34
N ALA A 173 -6.32 14.58 -2.86
CA ALA A 173 -6.21 15.00 -4.25
C ALA A 173 -4.82 15.56 -4.58
N VAL A 174 -4.23 16.38 -3.70
CA VAL A 174 -2.86 16.90 -3.85
C VAL A 174 -1.82 15.76 -3.76
N GLN A 175 -2.00 14.81 -2.84
CA GLN A 175 -1.13 13.63 -2.73
C GLN A 175 -1.15 12.80 -4.01
N TYR A 176 -2.32 12.57 -4.60
CA TYR A 176 -2.44 11.86 -5.88
C TYR A 176 -1.86 12.66 -7.05
N ALA A 177 -2.06 13.98 -7.08
CA ALA A 177 -1.54 14.83 -8.14
C ALA A 177 0.00 14.80 -8.22
N ILE A 178 0.70 14.94 -7.08
CA ILE A 178 2.17 14.84 -7.07
C ILE A 178 2.65 13.43 -7.45
N SER A 179 1.94 12.41 -7.00
CA SER A 179 2.28 11.04 -7.37
C SER A 179 2.07 10.78 -8.86
N ALA A 180 1.02 11.36 -9.45
CA ALA A 180 0.81 11.32 -10.89
C ALA A 180 1.96 12.00 -11.66
N VAL A 181 2.46 13.15 -11.19
CA VAL A 181 3.61 13.81 -11.83
C VAL A 181 4.84 12.92 -11.82
N VAL A 182 5.22 12.37 -10.66
CA VAL A 182 6.42 11.53 -10.53
C VAL A 182 6.30 10.24 -11.35
N LEU A 183 5.16 9.56 -11.23
CA LEU A 183 4.89 8.32 -11.97
C LEU A 183 4.73 8.57 -13.47
N GLY A 184 4.18 9.72 -13.86
CA GLY A 184 4.08 10.14 -15.26
C GLY A 184 5.44 10.42 -15.89
N VAL A 185 6.37 11.04 -15.17
CA VAL A 185 7.75 11.19 -15.62
C VAL A 185 8.39 9.81 -15.84
N GLY A 186 8.25 8.89 -14.87
CA GLY A 186 8.75 7.52 -15.03
C GLY A 186 8.07 6.76 -16.16
N SER A 187 6.77 6.91 -16.34
CA SER A 187 5.99 6.31 -17.43
C SER A 187 6.53 6.71 -18.81
N VAL A 188 6.82 8.00 -19.01
CA VAL A 188 7.33 8.50 -20.31
C VAL A 188 8.80 8.16 -20.49
N SER A 189 9.64 8.30 -19.46
CA SER A 189 11.09 8.18 -19.58
C SER A 189 11.60 6.74 -19.56
N VAL A 190 10.89 5.83 -18.87
CA VAL A 190 11.31 4.43 -18.66
C VAL A 190 10.41 3.45 -19.42
N GLU A 191 9.11 3.66 -19.40
CA GLU A 191 8.12 2.74 -19.95
C GLU A 191 7.57 3.20 -21.31
N HIS A 192 8.02 4.36 -21.82
CA HIS A 192 7.61 4.95 -23.10
C HIS A 192 6.10 5.12 -23.27
N PHE A 193 5.36 5.12 -22.14
CA PHE A 193 3.89 5.22 -22.08
C PHE A 193 3.19 4.14 -22.93
N GLU A 194 3.74 2.94 -22.98
CA GLU A 194 3.13 1.84 -23.72
C GLU A 194 1.95 1.24 -22.95
N VAL A 195 0.79 1.18 -23.61
CA VAL A 195 -0.44 0.64 -23.05
C VAL A 195 -1.15 -0.24 -24.07
N GLN A 196 -1.47 -1.45 -23.64
CA GLN A 196 -2.40 -2.32 -24.38
C GLN A 196 -3.82 -2.05 -23.87
N TRP A 197 -4.61 -1.33 -24.66
CA TRP A 197 -5.98 -0.90 -24.29
C TRP A 197 -6.98 -2.06 -24.34
N THR A 198 -6.74 -3.12 -23.58
CA THR A 198 -7.59 -4.30 -23.48
C THR A 198 -8.77 -4.06 -22.52
N ALA A 199 -9.82 -4.89 -22.62
CA ALA A 199 -10.90 -4.88 -21.65
C ALA A 199 -10.38 -5.12 -20.21
N ARG A 200 -9.37 -5.99 -20.04
CA ARG A 200 -8.72 -6.26 -18.76
C ARG A 200 -8.07 -5.00 -18.18
N PHE A 201 -7.36 -4.20 -19.02
CA PHE A 201 -6.77 -2.94 -18.60
C PHE A 201 -7.82 -1.97 -18.08
N TRP A 202 -8.89 -1.76 -18.86
CA TRP A 202 -9.97 -0.84 -18.49
C TRP A 202 -10.68 -1.26 -17.19
N TRP A 203 -10.97 -2.54 -17.01
CA TRP A 203 -11.56 -3.05 -15.77
C TRP A 203 -10.62 -2.88 -14.58
N SER A 204 -9.34 -3.18 -14.76
CA SER A 204 -8.32 -3.00 -13.71
C SER A 204 -8.16 -1.53 -13.32
N LEU A 205 -8.12 -0.63 -14.29
CA LEU A 205 -8.02 0.80 -14.05
C LEU A 205 -9.29 1.36 -13.40
N LEU A 206 -10.46 1.00 -13.88
CA LEU A 206 -11.73 1.41 -13.29
C LEU A 206 -11.85 0.94 -11.85
N TRP A 207 -11.52 -0.32 -11.57
CA TRP A 207 -11.50 -0.87 -10.21
C TRP A 207 -10.50 -0.12 -9.34
N ALA A 208 -9.28 0.10 -9.83
CA ALA A 208 -8.24 0.83 -9.09
C ALA A 208 -8.66 2.26 -8.73
N VAL A 209 -9.32 2.96 -9.63
CA VAL A 209 -9.78 4.34 -9.41
C VAL A 209 -11.01 4.36 -8.50
N VAL A 210 -12.09 3.69 -8.92
CA VAL A 210 -13.40 3.81 -8.25
C VAL A 210 -13.40 3.08 -6.92
N VAL A 211 -12.93 1.82 -6.91
CA VAL A 211 -13.03 0.98 -5.71
C VAL A 211 -11.90 1.27 -4.74
N LEU A 212 -10.64 1.30 -5.21
CA LEU A 212 -9.49 1.43 -4.31
C LEU A 212 -9.18 2.88 -3.97
N SER A 213 -9.13 3.79 -4.96
CA SER A 213 -8.70 5.17 -4.70
C SER A 213 -9.83 6.06 -4.17
N ILE A 214 -11.09 5.75 -4.47
CA ILE A 214 -12.24 6.55 -4.03
C ILE A 214 -13.02 5.82 -2.94
N ALA A 215 -13.67 4.70 -3.25
CA ALA A 215 -14.58 4.04 -2.32
C ALA A 215 -13.86 3.54 -1.06
N ALA A 216 -12.76 2.80 -1.19
CA ALA A 216 -12.02 2.27 -0.04
C ALA A 216 -11.45 3.40 0.84
N VAL A 217 -10.93 4.48 0.22
CA VAL A 217 -10.46 5.66 0.96
C VAL A 217 -11.63 6.34 1.69
N LEU A 218 -12.76 6.60 1.02
CA LEU A 218 -13.92 7.23 1.66
C LEU A 218 -14.49 6.36 2.80
N ILE A 219 -14.55 5.03 2.62
CA ILE A 219 -14.95 4.10 3.69
C ILE A 219 -13.96 4.15 4.86
N MET A 220 -12.67 4.18 4.59
CA MET A 220 -11.65 4.32 5.63
C MET A 220 -11.83 5.62 6.43
N LEU A 221 -12.05 6.74 5.75
CA LEU A 221 -12.29 8.04 6.37
C LEU A 221 -13.58 8.04 7.22
N TRP A 222 -14.65 7.44 6.72
CA TRP A 222 -15.91 7.28 7.44
C TRP A 222 -15.74 6.40 8.70
N LEU A 223 -14.97 5.30 8.59
CA LEU A 223 -14.66 4.45 9.74
C LEU A 223 -13.83 5.20 10.79
N LEU A 224 -12.83 5.98 10.39
CA LEU A 224 -11.99 6.78 11.29
C LEU A 224 -12.78 7.86 12.04
N GLN A 225 -13.84 8.39 11.44
CA GLN A 225 -14.73 9.34 12.12
C GLN A 225 -15.66 8.69 13.16
N ARG A 226 -15.98 7.41 12.99
CA ARG A 226 -16.95 6.68 13.83
C ARG A 226 -16.33 5.70 14.81
N GLN A 227 -15.11 5.26 14.56
CA GLN A 227 -14.41 4.25 15.34
C GLN A 227 -13.04 4.75 15.80
N ALA A 228 -12.56 4.22 16.92
CA ALA A 228 -11.19 4.49 17.34
C ALA A 228 -10.18 4.04 16.25
N ALA A 229 -9.19 4.88 15.96
CA ALA A 229 -8.17 4.61 14.95
C ALA A 229 -7.51 3.22 15.11
N VAL A 230 -7.32 2.76 16.35
CA VAL A 230 -6.78 1.42 16.67
C VAL A 230 -7.66 0.31 16.10
N LYS A 231 -9.01 0.45 16.17
CA LYS A 231 -9.93 -0.55 15.62
C LYS A 231 -9.88 -0.59 14.10
N VAL A 232 -9.76 0.56 13.45
CA VAL A 232 -9.62 0.64 11.98
C VAL A 232 -8.28 0.05 11.54
N SER A 233 -7.19 0.37 12.23
CA SER A 233 -5.87 -0.19 11.94
C SER A 233 -5.80 -1.70 12.11
N SER A 234 -6.54 -2.27 13.08
CA SER A 234 -6.57 -3.72 13.27
C SER A 234 -7.21 -4.48 12.09
N LEU A 235 -8.06 -3.82 11.30
CA LEU A 235 -8.65 -4.43 10.11
C LEU A 235 -7.60 -4.74 9.03
N PHE A 236 -6.53 -3.94 8.94
CA PHE A 236 -5.46 -4.18 7.96
C PHE A 236 -4.71 -5.50 8.19
N PHE A 237 -4.77 -6.08 9.40
CA PHE A 237 -4.18 -7.40 9.68
C PHE A 237 -4.85 -8.53 8.90
N LEU A 238 -6.08 -8.33 8.44
CA LEU A 238 -6.77 -9.30 7.60
C LEU A 238 -6.34 -9.24 6.13
N THR A 239 -5.69 -8.14 5.71
CA THR A 239 -5.31 -7.92 4.30
C THR A 239 -4.41 -9.03 3.75
N PRO A 240 -3.32 -9.46 4.41
CA PRO A 240 -2.48 -10.53 3.88
C PRO A 240 -3.22 -11.86 3.72
N ALA A 241 -4.09 -12.21 4.67
CA ALA A 241 -4.88 -13.43 4.60
C ALA A 241 -5.88 -13.38 3.42
N LEU A 242 -6.60 -12.27 3.26
CA LEU A 242 -7.55 -12.08 2.17
C LEU A 242 -6.85 -12.05 0.81
N SER A 243 -5.77 -11.27 0.66
CA SER A 243 -5.00 -11.24 -0.60
C SER A 243 -4.40 -12.59 -0.96
N THR A 244 -4.07 -13.41 0.03
CA THR A 244 -3.61 -14.79 -0.21
C THR A 244 -4.75 -15.67 -0.73
N ILE A 245 -5.95 -15.57 -0.15
CA ILE A 245 -7.14 -16.30 -0.62
C ILE A 245 -7.53 -15.85 -2.04
N GLU A 246 -7.54 -14.54 -2.27
CA GLU A 246 -7.81 -13.95 -3.59
C GLU A 246 -6.76 -14.40 -4.63
N GLY A 247 -5.46 -14.39 -4.25
CA GLY A 247 -4.37 -14.86 -5.10
C GLY A 247 -4.47 -16.35 -5.43
N ALA A 248 -4.85 -17.17 -4.44
CA ALA A 248 -5.11 -18.60 -4.67
C ALA A 248 -6.27 -18.82 -5.63
N ALA A 249 -7.39 -18.10 -5.43
CA ALA A 249 -8.59 -18.25 -6.25
C ALA A 249 -8.40 -17.76 -7.70
N LEU A 250 -7.68 -16.65 -7.91
CA LEU A 250 -7.57 -15.98 -9.21
C LEU A 250 -6.32 -16.37 -10.01
N PHE A 251 -5.24 -16.73 -9.33
CA PHE A 251 -3.94 -17.03 -9.94
C PHE A 251 -3.43 -18.43 -9.65
N GLY A 252 -4.17 -19.24 -8.89
CA GLY A 252 -3.73 -20.57 -8.46
C GLY A 252 -2.53 -20.55 -7.50
N GLU A 253 -2.32 -19.47 -6.78
CA GLU A 253 -1.23 -19.35 -5.79
C GLU A 253 -1.45 -20.38 -4.66
N ARG A 254 -0.44 -21.19 -4.35
CA ARG A 254 -0.50 -22.18 -3.27
C ARG A 254 0.47 -21.78 -2.16
N LEU A 255 0.04 -21.89 -0.91
CA LEU A 255 0.89 -21.73 0.27
C LEU A 255 1.33 -23.09 0.78
N GLY A 256 2.64 -23.24 1.02
CA GLY A 256 3.18 -24.35 1.81
C GLY A 256 2.82 -24.19 3.29
N VAL A 257 3.02 -25.24 4.07
CA VAL A 257 2.74 -25.24 5.51
C VAL A 257 3.59 -24.17 6.23
N LEU A 258 4.88 -24.07 5.87
CA LEU A 258 5.78 -23.07 6.45
C LEU A 258 5.33 -21.65 6.12
N ALA A 259 4.80 -21.41 4.92
CA ALA A 259 4.23 -20.11 4.55
C ALA A 259 2.99 -19.76 5.39
N VAL A 260 2.13 -20.73 5.68
CA VAL A 260 0.94 -20.50 6.55
C VAL A 260 1.39 -20.17 7.97
N VAL A 261 2.35 -20.92 8.52
CA VAL A 261 2.91 -20.65 9.85
C VAL A 261 3.59 -19.28 9.88
N GLY A 262 4.42 -18.97 8.88
CA GLY A 262 5.09 -17.67 8.76
C GLY A 262 4.10 -16.50 8.67
N LEU A 263 3.02 -16.66 7.91
CA LEU A 263 1.92 -15.68 7.86
C LEU A 263 1.29 -15.47 9.25
N ALA A 264 0.96 -16.55 9.97
CA ALA A 264 0.39 -16.45 11.30
C ALA A 264 1.33 -15.74 12.28
N VAL A 265 2.64 -16.10 12.27
CA VAL A 265 3.67 -15.46 13.10
C VAL A 265 3.80 -13.96 12.74
N ALA A 266 3.83 -13.61 11.47
CA ALA A 266 3.88 -12.20 11.05
C ALA A 266 2.66 -11.40 11.52
N LEU A 267 1.45 -11.96 11.40
CA LEU A 267 0.21 -11.32 11.88
C LEU A 267 0.22 -11.11 13.39
N VAL A 268 0.68 -12.08 14.17
CA VAL A 268 0.89 -11.93 15.62
C VAL A 268 1.91 -10.83 15.91
N GLY A 269 3.03 -10.81 15.18
CA GLY A 269 4.05 -9.77 15.29
C GLY A 269 3.50 -8.37 15.08
N VAL A 270 2.73 -8.16 14.02
CA VAL A 270 2.09 -6.87 13.73
C VAL A 270 1.07 -6.50 14.82
N ALA A 271 0.28 -7.46 15.30
CA ALA A 271 -0.67 -7.23 16.40
C ALA A 271 0.02 -6.83 17.71
N LEU A 272 1.18 -7.43 18.03
CA LEU A 272 1.97 -7.07 19.21
C LEU A 272 2.60 -5.68 19.10
N THR A 273 3.02 -5.29 17.89
CA THR A 273 3.64 -3.98 17.63
C THR A 273 2.61 -2.85 17.75
N THR A 274 1.38 -3.07 17.32
CA THR A 274 0.35 -2.02 17.22
C THR A 274 -0.54 -1.88 18.46
N ARG A 275 -0.60 -2.88 19.35
CA ARG A 275 -1.36 -2.77 20.59
C ARG A 275 -0.70 -1.76 21.54
N THR A 276 -1.35 -0.61 21.71
CA THR A 276 -1.09 0.35 22.79
C THR A 276 -1.95 -0.03 23.98
N ASN A 277 -1.34 -0.43 25.09
CA ASN A 277 -1.97 -0.38 26.42
C ASN A 277 -1.38 0.80 27.14
#